data_fe6f2fa9bdaa07041a8a3430a31c83c7
#
_entry.id   fe6f2fa9bdaa07041a8a3430a31c83c7
#
_cell.length_a   1.000
_cell.length_b   1.000
_cell.length_c   1.000
_cell.angle_alpha   90.00
_cell.angle_beta   90.00
_cell.angle_gamma   90.00
#
_symmetry.space_group_name_H-M   'P 1'
#
loop_
_entity.id
_entity.type
_entity.pdbx_description
1 polymer ?
#
loop_
_entity_poly.entity_id
_entity_poly.type
_entity_poly.pdbx_seq_one_letter_code
_entity_poly.pdbx_strand_id
1 'polypeptide(L)'
;MTAEAREAGAQEDPAAGGRPSRPGAAGRGEERPLNIALLTYKGNPFCGGQGVYVRHLSRELARLGHRVEVIGSQPYPVLDDGYPRLTLTELPSLDLYRQPDPFRTPKRDEYRDWIDAVEVATMWTGGFPEPLTFSLRARRHLRARRGEFDVVHDNQTLGYGLLGDIGAPLVTTIHHPITVDRQLELDAAATWQRRYSVRRWYAFTRMQKRVARRLPSVLTVSGSSRQEIVDHLGVRDDRVHVVHIGADTDLFAPDPAVPEVPGRIVTTSSADVPLKGLVFLVEALAKVRTEHPAAHLVVVGKRPQEGPVARAVERYGLHGAVEFVKGISDAELVDLLRSAQVACVPSLYEGFSLPAAEAMATGTPLLATTGGAIPEVAGRDGETCLAVPPGDAGALAAGLGRLLGDPELRMRLGRAGRERVLRHFTWARAAEGTVARYREAIARSAGPRRAAAGDSPLAPGNSPVPDSPGRPPAPASVAGVSSESRATC
;
A
#
# COMPACT_ATOMS: atom_id res chain seq x y z
N MET A 1 -66.18 6.34 38.18
CA MET A 1 -67.60 6.25 37.79
C MET A 1 -67.60 6.02 36.31
N THR A 2 -67.88 4.78 36.02
CA THR A 2 -68.85 4.17 35.09
C THR A 2 -68.53 4.44 33.64
N ALA A 3 -68.09 3.49 32.87
CA ALA A 3 -68.69 2.21 32.44
C ALA A 3 -69.33 2.33 31.05
N GLU A 4 -68.90 1.44 30.20
CA GLU A 4 -69.70 0.58 29.27
C GLU A 4 -70.12 1.24 27.94
N ALA A 5 -70.12 0.57 26.81
CA ALA A 5 -69.85 -0.79 26.33
C ALA A 5 -70.38 -0.87 24.88
N ARG A 6 -69.84 -1.76 24.07
CA ARG A 6 -70.53 -2.58 23.02
C ARG A 6 -71.12 -1.88 21.78
N GLU A 7 -71.13 -2.40 20.61
CA GLU A 7 -71.01 -3.66 19.89
C GLU A 7 -70.90 -3.38 18.38
N ALA A 8 -70.06 -4.05 17.63
CA ALA A 8 -70.29 -5.13 16.68
C ALA A 8 -70.92 -4.83 15.31
N GLY A 9 -70.31 -5.33 14.26
CA GLY A 9 -70.88 -5.55 12.93
C GLY A 9 -69.88 -5.37 11.82
N ALA A 10 -69.20 -6.33 11.42
CA ALA A 10 -69.28 -7.36 10.37
C ALA A 10 -69.14 -6.87 8.91
N GLN A 11 -68.07 -7.43 8.25
CA GLN A 11 -68.00 -7.88 6.86
C GLN A 11 -68.07 -6.84 5.72
N GLU A 12 -67.00 -6.70 4.96
CA GLU A 12 -66.80 -7.36 3.64
C GLU A 12 -65.43 -6.93 3.01
N ASP A 13 -64.60 -7.92 2.66
CA ASP A 13 -63.54 -7.86 1.65
C ASP A 13 -64.23 -8.10 0.27
N PRO A 14 -63.76 -7.62 -0.87
CA PRO A 14 -62.44 -7.80 -1.43
C PRO A 14 -61.97 -6.67 -2.40
N ALA A 15 -60.70 -6.56 -2.65
CA ALA A 15 -60.13 -6.46 -3.99
C ALA A 15 -58.60 -6.25 -3.97
N ALA A 16 -57.96 -7.13 -4.59
CA ALA A 16 -56.56 -7.18 -4.96
C ALA A 16 -56.01 -5.86 -5.57
N GLY A 17 -55.04 -5.27 -4.91
CA GLY A 17 -54.15 -4.24 -5.49
C GLY A 17 -52.71 -4.70 -5.37
N GLY A 18 -52.17 -5.17 -6.52
CA GLY A 18 -50.83 -5.73 -6.62
C GLY A 18 -49.72 -4.80 -6.11
N ARG A 19 -48.95 -5.26 -5.16
CA ARG A 19 -47.63 -4.69 -4.83
C ARG A 19 -46.71 -4.86 -6.03
N PRO A 20 -46.00 -3.79 -6.46
CA PRO A 20 -44.95 -3.97 -7.47
C PRO A 20 -43.87 -4.87 -6.87
N SER A 21 -43.65 -6.01 -7.52
CA SER A 21 -42.56 -6.93 -7.28
C SER A 21 -41.25 -6.15 -7.43
N ARG A 22 -40.47 -6.04 -6.34
CA ARG A 22 -39.06 -5.66 -6.40
C ARG A 22 -38.37 -6.58 -7.41
N PRO A 23 -37.56 -6.04 -8.35
CA PRO A 23 -36.76 -6.89 -9.22
C PRO A 23 -35.88 -7.75 -8.32
N GLY A 24 -35.99 -9.06 -8.48
CA GLY A 24 -35.26 -10.06 -7.73
C GLY A 24 -33.77 -9.76 -7.76
N ALA A 25 -33.15 -9.65 -6.60
CA ALA A 25 -31.76 -9.88 -6.44
C ALA A 25 -31.50 -11.31 -6.92
N ALA A 26 -30.96 -11.43 -8.14
CA ALA A 26 -30.43 -12.68 -8.66
C ALA A 26 -29.46 -13.18 -7.59
N GLY A 27 -29.76 -14.29 -6.97
CA GLY A 27 -28.95 -14.93 -5.94
C GLY A 27 -27.54 -15.09 -6.48
N ARG A 28 -26.58 -14.35 -5.91
CA ARG A 28 -25.17 -14.74 -5.97
C ARG A 28 -25.16 -16.08 -5.23
N GLY A 29 -25.00 -17.19 -5.95
CA GLY A 29 -24.73 -18.47 -5.35
C GLY A 29 -23.64 -18.25 -4.31
N GLU A 30 -23.84 -18.66 -3.06
CA GLU A 30 -22.84 -18.54 -2.01
C GLU A 30 -21.57 -19.25 -2.48
N GLU A 31 -20.63 -18.45 -2.94
CA GLU A 31 -19.35 -18.97 -3.41
C GLU A 31 -18.59 -19.51 -2.21
N ARG A 32 -18.17 -20.78 -2.27
CA ARG A 32 -17.45 -21.47 -1.20
C ARG A 32 -16.34 -20.60 -0.59
N PRO A 33 -16.26 -20.53 0.76
CA PRO A 33 -15.12 -19.90 1.45
C PRO A 33 -13.79 -20.53 1.00
N LEU A 34 -12.75 -19.70 0.87
CA LEU A 34 -11.40 -20.11 0.51
C LEU A 34 -10.54 -20.27 1.76
N ASN A 35 -9.59 -21.22 1.70
CA ASN A 35 -8.46 -21.30 2.62
C ASN A 35 -7.26 -20.61 1.98
N ILE A 36 -6.81 -19.50 2.56
CA ILE A 36 -5.84 -18.57 1.99
C ILE A 36 -4.57 -18.59 2.85
N ALA A 37 -3.41 -18.85 2.23
CA ALA A 37 -2.11 -18.59 2.85
C ALA A 37 -1.60 -17.23 2.38
N LEU A 38 -1.51 -16.23 3.26
CA LEU A 38 -0.98 -14.91 2.98
C LEU A 38 0.44 -14.79 3.52
N LEU A 39 1.42 -14.68 2.63
CA LEU A 39 2.85 -14.67 2.96
C LEU A 39 3.38 -13.25 3.12
N THR A 40 4.19 -12.99 4.15
CA THR A 40 4.90 -11.74 4.32
C THR A 40 6.28 -11.96 4.97
N TYR A 41 7.34 -11.48 4.31
CA TYR A 41 8.68 -11.61 4.87
C TYR A 41 9.03 -10.50 5.87
N LYS A 42 8.27 -9.40 5.86
CA LYS A 42 8.31 -8.31 6.83
C LYS A 42 6.89 -7.87 7.15
N GLY A 43 6.49 -8.06 8.40
CA GLY A 43 5.12 -7.82 8.83
C GLY A 43 4.95 -6.63 9.77
N ASN A 44 5.99 -5.78 9.96
CA ASN A 44 5.88 -4.64 10.88
C ASN A 44 4.69 -3.73 10.52
N PRO A 45 3.64 -3.67 11.35
CA PRO A 45 2.44 -2.88 11.05
C PRO A 45 2.64 -1.38 11.26
N PHE A 46 3.74 -0.99 11.93
CA PHE A 46 4.02 0.41 12.29
C PHE A 46 5.01 1.07 11.34
N CYS A 47 5.55 0.33 10.39
CA CYS A 47 6.58 0.83 9.48
C CYS A 47 6.45 0.24 8.09
N GLY A 48 6.18 1.10 7.13
CA GLY A 48 6.02 0.72 5.73
C GLY A 48 4.63 0.17 5.38
N GLY A 49 4.20 0.37 4.15
CA GLY A 49 2.86 -0.01 3.67
C GLY A 49 2.58 -1.51 3.65
N GLN A 50 3.61 -2.38 3.69
CA GLN A 50 3.43 -3.84 3.56
C GLN A 50 2.76 -4.46 4.80
N GLY A 51 3.15 -4.04 6.01
CA GLY A 51 2.54 -4.55 7.24
C GLY A 51 1.08 -4.08 7.40
N VAL A 52 0.83 -2.81 7.11
CA VAL A 52 -0.52 -2.23 7.08
C VAL A 52 -1.41 -2.97 6.07
N TYR A 53 -0.88 -3.23 4.86
CA TYR A 53 -1.58 -4.00 3.83
C TYR A 53 -1.98 -5.39 4.31
N VAL A 54 -1.04 -6.14 4.90
CA VAL A 54 -1.30 -7.50 5.40
C VAL A 54 -2.37 -7.49 6.49
N ARG A 55 -2.27 -6.59 7.46
CA ARG A 55 -3.23 -6.46 8.57
C ARG A 55 -4.65 -6.22 8.05
N HIS A 56 -4.85 -5.18 7.24
CA HIS A 56 -6.18 -4.82 6.78
C HIS A 56 -6.74 -5.81 5.75
N LEU A 57 -5.93 -6.27 4.79
CA LEU A 57 -6.40 -7.24 3.81
C LEU A 57 -6.81 -8.56 4.47
N SER A 58 -6.00 -9.10 5.40
CA SER A 58 -6.32 -10.35 6.08
C SER A 58 -7.59 -10.26 6.92
N ARG A 59 -7.81 -9.12 7.60
CA ARG A 59 -9.04 -8.82 8.33
C ARG A 59 -10.26 -8.84 7.40
N GLU A 60 -10.22 -8.11 6.30
CA GLU A 60 -11.35 -8.04 5.38
C GLU A 60 -11.62 -9.36 4.66
N LEU A 61 -10.59 -10.12 4.31
CA LEU A 61 -10.77 -11.48 3.79
C LEU A 61 -11.46 -12.40 4.81
N ALA A 62 -11.13 -12.27 6.10
CA ALA A 62 -11.80 -13.01 7.17
C ALA A 62 -13.26 -12.54 7.37
N ARG A 63 -13.55 -11.23 7.23
CA ARG A 63 -14.91 -10.65 7.23
C ARG A 63 -15.76 -11.19 6.08
N LEU A 64 -15.16 -11.41 4.91
CA LEU A 64 -15.82 -12.05 3.76
C LEU A 64 -16.07 -13.56 3.98
N GLY A 65 -15.70 -14.12 5.13
CA GLY A 65 -15.95 -15.50 5.50
C GLY A 65 -14.86 -16.48 5.10
N HIS A 66 -13.74 -16.02 4.52
CA HIS A 66 -12.60 -16.86 4.18
C HIS A 66 -11.78 -17.25 5.42
N ARG A 67 -11.08 -18.39 5.35
CA ARG A 67 -10.05 -18.75 6.32
C ARG A 67 -8.72 -18.20 5.85
N VAL A 68 -8.09 -17.37 6.66
CA VAL A 68 -6.83 -16.71 6.33
C VAL A 68 -5.77 -17.11 7.33
N GLU A 69 -4.69 -17.66 6.84
CA GLU A 69 -3.49 -17.89 7.61
C GLU A 69 -2.39 -16.95 7.10
N VAL A 70 -2.02 -15.99 7.93
CA VAL A 70 -0.87 -15.12 7.66
C VAL A 70 0.38 -15.87 8.09
N ILE A 71 1.29 -16.08 7.14
CA ILE A 71 2.56 -16.79 7.36
C ILE A 71 3.67 -15.74 7.26
N GLY A 72 4.26 -15.37 8.40
CA GLY A 72 5.16 -14.22 8.51
C GLY A 72 6.52 -14.52 9.12
N SER A 73 7.52 -13.69 8.80
CA SER A 73 8.83 -13.65 9.46
C SER A 73 8.99 -12.36 10.27
N GLN A 74 10.07 -12.30 11.04
CA GLN A 74 10.36 -11.14 11.91
C GLN A 74 10.65 -9.86 11.10
N PRO A 75 10.22 -8.69 11.60
CA PRO A 75 9.26 -8.51 12.68
C PRO A 75 7.88 -9.06 12.28
N TYR A 76 7.28 -9.86 13.16
CA TYR A 76 6.01 -10.52 12.86
C TYR A 76 4.87 -9.53 12.65
N PRO A 77 3.92 -9.83 11.74
CA PRO A 77 2.74 -9.01 11.57
C PRO A 77 1.87 -9.06 12.85
N VAL A 78 1.27 -7.92 13.16
CA VAL A 78 0.21 -7.83 14.17
C VAL A 78 -1.12 -7.91 13.45
N LEU A 79 -1.95 -8.85 13.85
CA LEU A 79 -3.29 -9.08 13.27
C LEU A 79 -4.35 -8.51 14.21
N ASP A 80 -5.50 -8.17 13.65
CA ASP A 80 -6.64 -7.71 14.45
C ASP A 80 -7.32 -8.87 15.17
N ASP A 81 -7.68 -8.66 16.44
CA ASP A 81 -8.36 -9.64 17.27
C ASP A 81 -9.86 -9.80 16.88
N GLY A 82 -10.48 -10.88 17.37
CA GLY A 82 -11.92 -11.11 17.16
C GLY A 82 -12.28 -11.82 15.86
N TYR A 83 -11.32 -12.26 15.07
CA TYR A 83 -11.54 -13.00 13.82
C TYR A 83 -11.10 -14.47 13.94
N PRO A 84 -11.99 -15.43 14.31
CA PRO A 84 -11.59 -16.81 14.58
C PRO A 84 -11.06 -17.57 13.34
N ARG A 85 -11.28 -17.03 12.15
CA ARG A 85 -10.77 -17.56 10.88
C ARG A 85 -9.48 -16.91 10.39
N LEU A 86 -8.92 -15.99 11.18
CA LEU A 86 -7.64 -15.31 10.91
C LEU A 86 -6.60 -15.79 11.91
N THR A 87 -5.51 -16.37 11.42
CA THR A 87 -4.44 -16.93 12.26
C THR A 87 -3.08 -16.49 11.77
N LEU A 88 -2.11 -16.40 12.68
CA LEU A 88 -0.71 -16.14 12.39
C LEU A 88 0.10 -17.42 12.55
N THR A 89 0.90 -17.74 11.54
CA THR A 89 1.95 -18.76 11.59
C THR A 89 3.31 -18.08 11.48
N GLU A 90 4.11 -18.23 12.48
CA GLU A 90 5.46 -17.67 12.54
C GLU A 90 6.45 -18.56 11.80
N LEU A 91 7.17 -18.00 10.84
CA LEU A 91 8.33 -18.61 10.19
C LEU A 91 9.60 -17.88 10.63
N PRO A 92 10.24 -18.30 11.71
CA PRO A 92 11.36 -17.57 12.30
C PRO A 92 12.55 -17.51 11.34
N SER A 93 13.19 -16.34 11.25
CA SER A 93 14.50 -16.09 10.64
C SER A 93 15.56 -15.95 11.73
N LEU A 94 16.78 -15.60 11.37
CA LEU A 94 17.81 -15.24 12.34
C LEU A 94 17.67 -13.80 12.82
N ASP A 95 16.75 -13.04 12.24
CA ASP A 95 16.50 -11.64 12.58
C ASP A 95 17.79 -10.80 12.65
N LEU A 96 18.56 -10.86 11.53
CA LEU A 96 19.90 -10.30 11.43
C LEU A 96 19.94 -8.77 11.51
N TYR A 97 18.77 -8.11 11.29
CA TYR A 97 18.65 -6.66 11.24
C TYR A 97 17.88 -6.07 12.42
N ARG A 98 17.67 -6.86 13.49
CA ARG A 98 16.97 -6.39 14.70
C ARG A 98 17.72 -5.26 15.41
N GLN A 99 16.96 -4.33 15.96
CA GLN A 99 17.50 -3.30 16.83
C GLN A 99 17.77 -3.86 18.24
N PRO A 100 18.77 -3.38 18.99
CA PRO A 100 19.72 -2.30 18.66
C PRO A 100 20.98 -2.77 17.91
N ASP A 101 21.09 -4.05 17.53
CA ASP A 101 22.28 -4.65 16.91
C ASP A 101 21.99 -5.14 15.47
N PRO A 102 21.85 -4.22 14.50
CA PRO A 102 21.70 -4.58 13.11
C PRO A 102 22.99 -5.17 12.56
N PHE A 103 22.88 -6.16 11.66
CA PHE A 103 23.99 -6.93 11.10
C PHE A 103 24.68 -7.87 12.11
N ARG A 104 23.97 -8.26 13.16
CA ARG A 104 24.47 -9.17 14.17
C ARG A 104 24.99 -10.49 13.58
N THR A 105 25.98 -11.06 14.23
CA THR A 105 26.45 -12.42 13.94
C THR A 105 25.77 -13.39 14.92
N PRO A 106 24.93 -14.34 14.42
CA PRO A 106 24.27 -15.31 15.29
C PRO A 106 25.25 -16.26 15.97
N LYS A 107 24.90 -16.75 17.16
CA LYS A 107 25.63 -17.83 17.82
C LYS A 107 25.40 -19.17 17.10
N ARG A 108 26.30 -20.15 17.33
CA ARG A 108 26.22 -21.46 16.64
C ARG A 108 24.93 -22.22 16.92
N ASP A 109 24.39 -22.11 18.11
CA ASP A 109 23.14 -22.73 18.57
C ASP A 109 21.87 -22.11 17.96
N GLU A 110 21.97 -20.93 17.35
CA GLU A 110 20.86 -20.27 16.67
C GLU A 110 20.63 -20.82 15.23
N TYR A 111 21.61 -21.53 14.67
CA TYR A 111 21.48 -22.08 13.31
C TYR A 111 20.63 -23.36 13.35
N ARG A 112 19.52 -23.36 12.66
CA ARG A 112 18.55 -24.47 12.57
C ARG A 112 18.78 -25.37 11.36
N ASP A 113 19.20 -24.75 10.25
CA ASP A 113 19.41 -25.44 8.97
C ASP A 113 20.32 -24.64 8.02
N TRP A 114 20.50 -25.19 6.81
CA TRP A 114 21.33 -24.58 5.75
C TRP A 114 20.79 -23.23 5.26
N ILE A 115 19.46 -22.94 5.42
CA ILE A 115 18.87 -21.64 5.01
C ILE A 115 19.42 -20.54 5.92
N ASP A 116 19.57 -20.81 7.20
CA ASP A 116 20.17 -19.89 8.16
C ASP A 116 21.64 -19.59 7.79
N ALA A 117 22.39 -20.60 7.35
CA ALA A 117 23.75 -20.40 6.89
C ALA A 117 23.82 -19.53 5.61
N VAL A 118 22.91 -19.72 4.67
CA VAL A 118 22.77 -18.87 3.47
C VAL A 118 22.41 -17.43 3.85
N GLU A 119 21.55 -17.26 4.85
CA GLU A 119 21.14 -15.94 5.36
C GLU A 119 22.34 -15.14 5.85
N VAL A 120 23.15 -15.75 6.73
CA VAL A 120 24.36 -15.12 7.29
C VAL A 120 25.42 -14.88 6.21
N ALA A 121 25.70 -15.87 5.36
CA ALA A 121 26.70 -15.74 4.30
C ALA A 121 26.33 -14.61 3.32
N THR A 122 25.05 -14.46 2.99
CA THR A 122 24.56 -13.37 2.13
C THR A 122 24.75 -12.01 2.82
N MET A 123 24.41 -11.89 4.11
CA MET A 123 24.61 -10.67 4.89
C MET A 123 26.09 -10.29 4.97
N TRP A 124 26.98 -11.22 5.30
CA TRP A 124 28.42 -10.96 5.40
C TRP A 124 29.02 -10.48 4.08
N THR A 125 28.46 -10.88 2.93
CA THR A 125 28.87 -10.36 1.63
C THR A 125 28.18 -9.03 1.26
N GLY A 126 27.47 -8.38 2.19
CA GLY A 126 26.80 -7.11 2.00
C GLY A 126 25.48 -7.18 1.22
N GLY A 127 24.92 -8.37 1.06
CA GLY A 127 23.62 -8.58 0.42
C GLY A 127 22.48 -8.61 1.42
N PHE A 128 21.24 -8.44 0.93
CA PHE A 128 20.03 -8.57 1.71
C PHE A 128 19.37 -9.94 1.45
N PRO A 129 19.40 -10.87 2.44
CA PRO A 129 19.02 -12.27 2.23
C PRO A 129 17.52 -12.56 2.37
N GLU A 130 16.78 -11.75 3.14
CA GLU A 130 15.43 -12.09 3.64
C GLU A 130 14.44 -12.55 2.57
N PRO A 131 14.31 -11.91 1.38
CA PRO A 131 13.36 -12.38 0.37
C PRO A 131 13.66 -13.80 -0.14
N LEU A 132 14.94 -14.14 -0.25
CA LEU A 132 15.34 -15.49 -0.68
C LEU A 132 15.04 -16.51 0.42
N THR A 133 15.57 -16.28 1.62
CA THR A 133 15.53 -17.25 2.73
C THR A 133 14.13 -17.46 3.26
N PHE A 134 13.32 -16.39 3.36
CA PHE A 134 11.90 -16.50 3.66
C PHE A 134 11.16 -17.35 2.61
N SER A 135 11.36 -17.10 1.32
CA SER A 135 10.69 -17.88 0.27
C SER A 135 11.02 -19.38 0.32
N LEU A 136 12.23 -19.73 0.72
CA LEU A 136 12.67 -21.12 0.87
C LEU A 136 12.00 -21.78 2.11
N ARG A 137 11.93 -21.07 3.24
CA ARG A 137 11.21 -21.51 4.45
C ARG A 137 9.71 -21.66 4.18
N ALA A 138 9.10 -20.67 3.52
CA ALA A 138 7.69 -20.70 3.13
C ALA A 138 7.38 -21.88 2.21
N ARG A 139 8.22 -22.14 1.19
CA ARG A 139 8.07 -23.31 0.32
C ARG A 139 8.09 -24.61 1.11
N ARG A 140 9.05 -24.78 2.02
CA ARG A 140 9.15 -25.99 2.87
C ARG A 140 7.88 -26.19 3.70
N HIS A 141 7.39 -25.12 4.32
CA HIS A 141 6.19 -25.12 5.14
C HIS A 141 4.93 -25.47 4.32
N LEU A 142 4.74 -24.81 3.18
CA LEU A 142 3.59 -25.03 2.31
C LEU A 142 3.58 -26.44 1.68
N ARG A 143 4.75 -26.96 1.32
CA ARG A 143 4.84 -28.33 0.78
C ARG A 143 4.47 -29.42 1.79
N ALA A 144 4.79 -29.23 3.06
CA ALA A 144 4.41 -30.14 4.13
C ALA A 144 2.88 -30.14 4.38
N ARG A 145 2.20 -29.06 3.94
CA ARG A 145 0.75 -28.82 4.13
C ARG A 145 -0.01 -28.76 2.79
N ARG A 146 0.46 -29.55 1.82
CA ARG A 146 -0.16 -29.61 0.50
C ARG A 146 -1.63 -29.99 0.58
N GLY A 147 -2.50 -29.21 -0.10
CA GLY A 147 -3.95 -29.43 -0.14
C GLY A 147 -4.73 -28.75 0.98
N GLU A 148 -4.07 -28.08 1.93
CA GLU A 148 -4.74 -27.30 2.97
C GLU A 148 -5.20 -25.93 2.49
N PHE A 149 -4.51 -25.36 1.49
CA PHE A 149 -4.79 -24.04 0.95
C PHE A 149 -5.36 -24.10 -0.47
N ASP A 150 -6.35 -23.28 -0.73
CA ASP A 150 -6.90 -23.08 -2.08
C ASP A 150 -6.04 -22.15 -2.92
N VAL A 151 -5.36 -21.19 -2.26
CA VAL A 151 -4.50 -20.19 -2.89
C VAL A 151 -3.39 -19.73 -1.93
N VAL A 152 -2.23 -19.42 -2.49
CA VAL A 152 -1.12 -18.74 -1.79
C VAL A 152 -1.00 -17.33 -2.34
N HIS A 153 -1.00 -16.34 -1.45
CA HIS A 153 -0.79 -14.95 -1.78
C HIS A 153 0.55 -14.46 -1.23
N ASP A 154 1.47 -14.09 -2.09
CA ASP A 154 2.78 -13.55 -1.73
C ASP A 154 2.73 -12.01 -1.69
N ASN A 155 3.02 -11.43 -0.52
CA ASN A 155 3.15 -9.99 -0.37
C ASN A 155 4.59 -9.53 -0.68
N GLN A 156 4.88 -9.38 -1.96
CA GLN A 156 6.13 -8.81 -2.53
C GLN A 156 7.44 -9.50 -2.10
N THR A 157 7.43 -10.76 -1.69
CA THR A 157 8.69 -11.48 -1.42
C THR A 157 9.48 -11.71 -2.71
N LEU A 158 8.80 -12.24 -3.75
CA LEU A 158 9.37 -12.49 -5.06
C LEU A 158 10.65 -13.35 -5.00
N GLY A 159 10.66 -14.34 -4.09
CA GLY A 159 11.80 -15.23 -3.89
C GLY A 159 11.71 -16.49 -4.75
N TYR A 160 12.87 -17.09 -5.09
CA TYR A 160 12.96 -18.31 -5.91
C TYR A 160 12.18 -19.49 -5.31
N GLY A 161 12.03 -19.56 -3.98
CA GLY A 161 11.26 -20.62 -3.33
C GLY A 161 9.83 -20.72 -3.85
N LEU A 162 9.23 -19.59 -4.23
CA LEU A 162 7.83 -19.52 -4.68
C LEU A 162 7.62 -19.93 -6.15
N LEU A 163 8.69 -20.10 -6.95
CA LEU A 163 8.58 -20.59 -8.33
C LEU A 163 8.40 -22.09 -8.43
N GLY A 164 8.61 -22.82 -7.34
CA GLY A 164 8.43 -24.26 -7.31
C GLY A 164 7.01 -24.65 -6.95
N ASP A 165 6.83 -25.96 -6.81
CA ASP A 165 5.58 -26.52 -6.30
C ASP A 165 5.40 -26.11 -4.82
N ILE A 166 4.36 -25.33 -4.55
CA ILE A 166 3.94 -24.85 -3.23
C ILE A 166 2.56 -25.38 -2.83
N GLY A 167 1.99 -26.32 -3.61
CA GLY A 167 0.76 -27.02 -3.29
C GLY A 167 -0.53 -26.30 -3.68
N ALA A 168 -0.48 -25.04 -4.06
CA ALA A 168 -1.65 -24.25 -4.48
C ALA A 168 -1.26 -23.17 -5.51
N PRO A 169 -2.21 -22.58 -6.25
CA PRO A 169 -1.97 -21.45 -7.15
C PRO A 169 -1.36 -20.25 -6.41
N LEU A 170 -0.41 -19.58 -7.07
CA LEU A 170 0.26 -18.38 -6.55
C LEU A 170 -0.32 -17.11 -7.17
N VAL A 171 -0.68 -16.17 -6.32
CA VAL A 171 -0.95 -14.77 -6.64
C VAL A 171 0.05 -13.91 -5.87
N THR A 172 0.60 -12.87 -6.47
CA THR A 172 1.59 -12.03 -5.81
C THR A 172 1.18 -10.56 -5.92
N THR A 173 1.16 -9.84 -4.80
CA THR A 173 1.05 -8.37 -4.81
C THR A 173 2.44 -7.76 -4.89
N ILE A 174 2.62 -6.81 -5.81
CA ILE A 174 3.80 -5.96 -5.93
C ILE A 174 3.33 -4.51 -5.76
N HIS A 175 3.73 -3.87 -4.65
CA HIS A 175 3.34 -2.48 -4.35
C HIS A 175 4.06 -1.47 -5.24
N HIS A 176 5.37 -1.64 -5.36
CA HIS A 176 6.23 -0.91 -6.30
C HIS A 176 7.52 -1.70 -6.56
N PRO A 177 8.18 -1.49 -7.70
CA PRO A 177 9.45 -2.15 -7.98
C PRO A 177 10.60 -1.55 -7.15
N ILE A 178 11.20 -2.33 -6.25
CA ILE A 178 12.40 -1.91 -5.45
C ILE A 178 13.61 -1.56 -6.34
N THR A 179 13.56 -1.90 -7.62
CA THR A 179 14.57 -1.47 -8.61
C THR A 179 14.61 0.04 -8.80
N VAL A 180 13.52 0.76 -8.53
CA VAL A 180 13.45 2.22 -8.56
C VAL A 180 14.29 2.79 -7.40
N ASP A 181 14.07 2.29 -6.18
CA ASP A 181 14.84 2.71 -4.99
C ASP A 181 16.33 2.46 -5.17
N ARG A 182 16.68 1.28 -5.74
CA ARG A 182 18.06 0.96 -6.08
C ARG A 182 18.66 1.98 -7.05
N GLN A 183 17.93 2.41 -8.06
CA GLN A 183 18.43 3.38 -9.04
C GLN A 183 18.67 4.74 -8.39
N LEU A 184 17.72 5.22 -7.59
CA LEU A 184 17.84 6.47 -6.85
C LEU A 184 19.06 6.47 -5.92
N GLU A 185 19.29 5.38 -5.16
CA GLU A 185 20.49 5.29 -4.32
C GLU A 185 21.80 5.20 -5.12
N LEU A 186 21.79 4.58 -6.30
CA LEU A 186 22.96 4.54 -7.16
C LEU A 186 23.29 5.93 -7.74
N ASP A 187 22.27 6.71 -8.10
CA ASP A 187 22.43 8.05 -8.63
C ASP A 187 22.92 9.03 -7.55
N ALA A 188 22.46 8.83 -6.31
CA ALA A 188 22.92 9.59 -5.14
C ALA A 188 24.31 9.20 -4.63
N ALA A 189 24.86 8.06 -5.06
CA ALA A 189 26.13 7.55 -4.55
C ALA A 189 27.34 8.29 -5.14
N ALA A 190 27.98 9.13 -4.34
CA ALA A 190 29.13 9.97 -4.74
C ALA A 190 30.43 9.17 -4.95
N THR A 191 30.61 8.02 -4.28
CA THR A 191 31.86 7.24 -4.32
C THR A 191 31.66 5.85 -4.93
N TRP A 192 32.72 5.28 -5.47
CA TRP A 192 32.67 3.91 -6.04
C TRP A 192 32.40 2.85 -4.97
N GLN A 193 32.92 3.02 -3.74
CA GLN A 193 32.68 2.14 -2.61
C GLN A 193 31.18 2.13 -2.25
N ARG A 194 30.56 3.32 -2.20
CA ARG A 194 29.12 3.45 -1.95
C ARG A 194 28.30 2.78 -3.06
N ARG A 195 28.65 3.00 -4.34
CA ARG A 195 28.01 2.35 -5.49
C ARG A 195 28.11 0.84 -5.43
N TYR A 196 29.29 0.30 -5.03
CA TYR A 196 29.47 -1.13 -4.84
C TYR A 196 28.58 -1.66 -3.70
N SER A 197 28.56 -1.00 -2.54
CA SER A 197 27.72 -1.37 -1.41
C SER A 197 26.24 -1.38 -1.78
N VAL A 198 25.73 -0.34 -2.47
CA VAL A 198 24.35 -0.28 -2.97
C VAL A 198 24.06 -1.45 -3.94
N ARG A 199 24.96 -1.74 -4.89
CA ARG A 199 24.80 -2.85 -5.83
C ARG A 199 24.74 -4.20 -5.12
N ARG A 200 25.53 -4.38 -4.07
CA ARG A 200 25.52 -5.62 -3.27
C ARG A 200 24.24 -5.74 -2.44
N TRP A 201 23.86 -4.69 -1.75
CA TRP A 201 22.64 -4.65 -0.95
C TRP A 201 21.40 -5.00 -1.80
N TYR A 202 21.22 -4.34 -2.93
CA TYR A 202 20.10 -4.55 -3.83
C TYR A 202 20.28 -5.71 -4.83
N ALA A 203 21.26 -6.61 -4.62
CA ALA A 203 21.48 -7.74 -5.54
C ALA A 203 20.27 -8.67 -5.65
N PHE A 204 19.45 -8.77 -4.58
CA PHE A 204 18.22 -9.55 -4.55
C PHE A 204 17.18 -9.07 -5.58
N THR A 205 17.20 -7.81 -6.01
CA THR A 205 16.28 -7.30 -7.04
C THR A 205 16.41 -8.01 -8.38
N ARG A 206 17.60 -8.60 -8.67
CA ARG A 206 17.79 -9.45 -9.85
C ARG A 206 16.97 -10.74 -9.76
N MET A 207 16.88 -11.31 -8.56
CA MET A 207 16.01 -12.46 -8.27
C MET A 207 14.57 -12.06 -8.42
N GLN A 208 14.14 -10.98 -7.75
CA GLN A 208 12.77 -10.48 -7.82
C GLN A 208 12.32 -10.25 -9.27
N LYS A 209 13.16 -9.61 -10.09
CA LYS A 209 12.89 -9.41 -11.52
C LYS A 209 12.72 -10.74 -12.30
N ARG A 210 13.55 -11.75 -12.02
CA ARG A 210 13.43 -13.08 -12.66
C ARG A 210 12.18 -13.83 -12.21
N VAL A 211 11.82 -13.71 -10.94
CA VAL A 211 10.61 -14.31 -10.36
C VAL A 211 9.37 -13.64 -10.92
N ALA A 212 9.29 -12.32 -10.85
CA ALA A 212 8.14 -11.53 -11.31
C ALA A 212 7.74 -11.87 -12.75
N ARG A 213 8.71 -11.99 -13.66
CA ARG A 213 8.47 -12.36 -15.07
C ARG A 213 7.83 -13.74 -15.27
N ARG A 214 7.95 -14.63 -14.28
CA ARG A 214 7.43 -16.01 -14.34
C ARG A 214 6.07 -16.16 -13.65
N LEU A 215 5.63 -15.14 -12.89
CA LEU A 215 4.37 -15.19 -12.18
C LEU A 215 3.18 -15.22 -13.15
N PRO A 216 2.19 -16.07 -12.89
CA PRO A 216 0.99 -16.16 -13.73
C PRO A 216 0.03 -14.99 -13.50
N SER A 217 0.05 -14.39 -12.32
CA SER A 217 -0.84 -13.29 -11.91
C SER A 217 -0.13 -12.41 -10.89
N VAL A 218 -0.10 -11.12 -11.16
CA VAL A 218 0.46 -10.08 -10.31
C VAL A 218 -0.63 -9.07 -9.99
N LEU A 219 -0.80 -8.75 -8.72
CA LEU A 219 -1.63 -7.66 -8.24
C LEU A 219 -0.76 -6.44 -7.97
N THR A 220 -1.32 -5.27 -8.18
CA THR A 220 -0.68 -4.00 -7.80
C THR A 220 -1.74 -2.99 -7.38
N VAL A 221 -1.29 -1.92 -6.72
CA VAL A 221 -2.15 -1.01 -6.00
C VAL A 221 -2.65 0.19 -6.82
N SER A 222 -2.04 0.43 -8.00
CA SER A 222 -2.39 1.57 -8.87
C SER A 222 -2.01 1.33 -10.33
N GLY A 223 -2.54 2.13 -11.24
CA GLY A 223 -2.13 2.16 -12.64
C GLY A 223 -0.69 2.62 -12.82
N SER A 224 -0.25 3.60 -12.01
CA SER A 224 1.13 4.06 -11.99
C SER A 224 2.09 2.92 -11.61
N SER A 225 1.81 2.20 -10.51
CA SER A 225 2.61 1.02 -10.11
C SER A 225 2.56 -0.10 -11.15
N ARG A 226 1.43 -0.30 -11.85
CA ARG A 226 1.33 -1.27 -12.96
C ARG A 226 2.35 -0.95 -14.06
N GLN A 227 2.40 0.32 -14.49
CA GLN A 227 3.33 0.75 -15.53
C GLN A 227 4.78 0.52 -15.10
N GLU A 228 5.13 0.89 -13.86
CA GLU A 228 6.48 0.63 -13.32
C GLU A 228 6.84 -0.87 -13.26
N ILE A 229 5.89 -1.73 -12.88
CA ILE A 229 6.10 -3.19 -12.85
C ILE A 229 6.40 -3.71 -14.25
N VAL A 230 5.66 -3.25 -15.25
CA VAL A 230 5.91 -3.61 -16.66
C VAL A 230 7.30 -3.13 -17.09
N ASP A 231 7.63 -1.87 -16.86
CA ASP A 231 8.86 -1.24 -17.35
C ASP A 231 10.10 -1.74 -16.61
N HIS A 232 10.07 -1.77 -15.28
CA HIS A 232 11.24 -2.07 -14.46
C HIS A 232 11.44 -3.56 -14.21
N LEU A 233 10.36 -4.33 -14.02
CA LEU A 233 10.47 -5.77 -13.79
C LEU A 233 10.32 -6.58 -15.06
N GLY A 234 9.69 -6.03 -16.11
CA GLY A 234 9.42 -6.70 -17.39
C GLY A 234 8.38 -7.81 -17.25
N VAL A 235 7.40 -7.61 -16.40
CA VAL A 235 6.20 -8.45 -16.32
C VAL A 235 5.33 -8.13 -17.52
N ARG A 236 4.69 -9.15 -18.10
CA ARG A 236 3.72 -8.92 -19.19
C ARG A 236 2.52 -8.15 -18.67
N ASP A 237 2.10 -7.14 -19.41
CA ASP A 237 1.00 -6.24 -19.01
C ASP A 237 -0.33 -6.99 -18.75
N ASP A 238 -0.63 -8.02 -19.55
CA ASP A 238 -1.81 -8.88 -19.39
C ASP A 238 -1.84 -9.72 -18.10
N ARG A 239 -0.75 -9.76 -17.35
CA ARG A 239 -0.64 -10.47 -16.06
C ARG A 239 -0.70 -9.55 -14.86
N VAL A 240 -0.67 -8.22 -15.07
CA VAL A 240 -0.70 -7.23 -13.98
C VAL A 240 -2.12 -6.68 -13.83
N HIS A 241 -2.69 -6.88 -12.67
CA HIS A 241 -4.06 -6.46 -12.35
C HIS A 241 -4.04 -5.43 -11.23
N VAL A 242 -4.70 -4.30 -11.46
CA VAL A 242 -4.83 -3.26 -10.44
C VAL A 242 -5.96 -3.64 -9.48
N VAL A 243 -5.63 -3.71 -8.19
CA VAL A 243 -6.56 -3.80 -7.08
C VAL A 243 -6.18 -2.70 -6.11
N HIS A 244 -6.93 -1.61 -6.13
CA HIS A 244 -6.67 -0.49 -5.24
C HIS A 244 -6.77 -0.92 -3.78
N ILE A 245 -5.87 -0.42 -2.95
CA ILE A 245 -6.00 -0.48 -1.50
C ILE A 245 -6.85 0.70 -1.01
N GLY A 246 -7.09 0.81 0.29
CA GLY A 246 -7.96 1.86 0.80
C GLY A 246 -7.63 2.28 2.22
N ALA A 247 -8.41 3.24 2.71
CA ALA A 247 -8.42 3.62 4.10
C ALA A 247 -9.37 2.73 4.92
N ASP A 248 -9.12 2.63 6.22
CA ASP A 248 -10.08 2.09 7.19
C ASP A 248 -11.16 3.14 7.45
N THR A 249 -12.25 3.07 6.69
CA THR A 249 -13.31 4.08 6.70
C THR A 249 -14.21 4.04 7.93
N ASP A 250 -14.08 3.02 8.77
CA ASP A 250 -14.74 2.94 10.07
C ASP A 250 -13.95 3.78 11.10
N LEU A 251 -12.62 3.71 11.04
CA LEU A 251 -11.72 4.48 11.87
C LEU A 251 -11.57 5.94 11.35
N PHE A 252 -11.21 6.09 10.07
CA PHE A 252 -11.06 7.39 9.42
C PHE A 252 -12.44 7.90 8.96
N ALA A 253 -13.24 8.35 9.90
CA ALA A 253 -14.58 8.90 9.67
C ALA A 253 -14.68 10.34 10.19
N PRO A 254 -15.52 11.21 9.60
CA PRO A 254 -15.79 12.53 10.16
C PRO A 254 -16.39 12.42 11.55
N ASP A 255 -16.07 13.37 12.40
CA ASP A 255 -16.72 13.55 13.70
C ASP A 255 -17.00 15.03 13.92
N PRO A 256 -18.27 15.44 13.91
CA PRO A 256 -18.68 16.84 14.13
C PRO A 256 -18.32 17.38 15.53
N ALA A 257 -18.04 16.48 16.49
CA ALA A 257 -17.64 16.90 17.84
C ALA A 257 -16.18 17.39 17.91
N VAL A 258 -15.36 17.07 16.90
CA VAL A 258 -13.97 17.54 16.80
C VAL A 258 -13.95 18.88 16.03
N PRO A 259 -13.69 20.02 16.69
CA PRO A 259 -13.70 21.32 16.03
C PRO A 259 -12.45 21.51 15.15
N GLU A 260 -12.62 22.18 14.00
CA GLU A 260 -11.49 22.65 13.23
C GLU A 260 -10.62 23.64 14.04
N VAL A 261 -9.31 23.48 13.97
CA VAL A 261 -8.36 24.43 14.53
C VAL A 261 -7.95 25.42 13.42
N PRO A 262 -8.22 26.72 13.60
CA PRO A 262 -7.91 27.72 12.59
C PRO A 262 -6.45 27.71 12.17
N GLY A 263 -6.19 27.70 10.86
CA GLY A 263 -4.85 27.69 10.29
C GLY A 263 -4.14 26.33 10.34
N ARG A 264 -4.73 25.27 10.89
CA ARG A 264 -4.05 23.95 10.97
C ARG A 264 -3.97 23.26 9.62
N ILE A 265 -2.74 22.97 9.23
CA ILE A 265 -2.39 22.15 8.06
C ILE A 265 -1.75 20.87 8.58
N VAL A 266 -2.19 19.71 8.12
CA VAL A 266 -1.65 18.41 8.55
C VAL A 266 -1.04 17.68 7.36
N THR A 267 0.12 17.07 7.56
CA THR A 267 0.73 16.15 6.60
C THR A 267 1.27 14.92 7.32
N THR A 268 1.02 13.74 6.76
CA THR A 268 1.65 12.49 7.20
C THR A 268 2.83 12.23 6.27
N SER A 269 4.04 12.58 6.72
CA SER A 269 5.23 12.58 5.87
C SER A 269 6.49 12.33 6.68
N SER A 270 7.37 11.47 6.17
CA SER A 270 8.72 11.31 6.72
C SER A 270 9.62 12.43 6.18
N ALA A 271 10.18 13.22 7.08
CA ALA A 271 11.09 14.32 6.72
C ALA A 271 12.42 13.85 6.11
N ASP A 272 12.80 12.61 6.40
CA ASP A 272 14.05 12.00 5.93
C ASP A 272 13.93 11.44 4.50
N VAL A 273 12.73 11.46 3.90
CA VAL A 273 12.46 10.93 2.56
C VAL A 273 12.20 12.08 1.58
N PRO A 274 13.14 12.43 0.71
CA PRO A 274 13.00 13.55 -0.23
C PRO A 274 11.79 13.44 -1.16
N LEU A 275 11.43 12.22 -1.57
CA LEU A 275 10.24 11.96 -2.40
C LEU A 275 8.93 12.38 -1.74
N LYS A 276 8.89 12.54 -0.41
CA LYS A 276 7.73 13.06 0.30
C LYS A 276 7.53 14.57 0.20
N GLY A 277 8.47 15.31 -0.39
CA GLY A 277 8.32 16.71 -0.77
C GLY A 277 8.11 17.71 0.37
N LEU A 278 8.37 17.31 1.63
CA LEU A 278 8.10 18.15 2.81
C LEU A 278 8.83 19.50 2.77
N VAL A 279 10.01 19.58 2.16
CA VAL A 279 10.76 20.84 1.99
C VAL A 279 9.95 21.89 1.22
N PHE A 280 9.22 21.48 0.18
CA PHE A 280 8.38 22.38 -0.62
C PHE A 280 7.15 22.86 0.16
N LEU A 281 6.61 22.00 1.04
CA LEU A 281 5.49 22.37 1.91
C LEU A 281 5.93 23.38 2.98
N VAL A 282 7.13 23.22 3.56
CA VAL A 282 7.71 24.21 4.50
C VAL A 282 7.93 25.56 3.82
N GLU A 283 8.45 25.56 2.59
CA GLU A 283 8.57 26.79 1.80
C GLU A 283 7.20 27.43 1.48
N ALA A 284 6.20 26.60 1.12
CA ALA A 284 4.84 27.06 0.88
C ALA A 284 4.20 27.67 2.14
N LEU A 285 4.46 27.07 3.31
CA LEU A 285 4.00 27.60 4.60
C LEU A 285 4.54 29.01 4.86
N ALA A 286 5.83 29.23 4.59
CA ALA A 286 6.43 30.57 4.73
C ALA A 286 5.70 31.61 3.89
N LYS A 287 5.36 31.25 2.65
CA LYS A 287 4.65 32.14 1.71
C LYS A 287 3.20 32.39 2.17
N VAL A 288 2.46 31.36 2.52
CA VAL A 288 1.05 31.49 2.88
C VAL A 288 0.86 32.26 4.20
N ARG A 289 1.81 32.21 5.12
CA ARG A 289 1.74 32.96 6.40
C ARG A 289 1.80 34.48 6.24
N THR A 290 2.19 35.01 5.09
CA THR A 290 2.11 36.46 4.80
C THR A 290 0.66 36.95 4.74
N GLU A 291 -0.27 36.11 4.29
CA GLU A 291 -1.69 36.42 4.17
C GLU A 291 -2.53 35.74 5.29
N HIS A 292 -2.07 34.55 5.75
CA HIS A 292 -2.70 33.76 6.83
C HIS A 292 -1.73 33.56 8.00
N PRO A 293 -1.48 34.56 8.86
CA PRO A 293 -0.48 34.48 9.93
C PRO A 293 -0.69 33.34 10.93
N ALA A 294 -1.95 32.92 11.11
CA ALA A 294 -2.33 31.78 11.97
C ALA A 294 -2.00 30.40 11.36
N ALA A 295 -1.61 30.33 10.09
CA ALA A 295 -1.29 29.07 9.45
C ALA A 295 -0.09 28.38 10.15
N HIS A 296 -0.28 27.12 10.50
CA HIS A 296 0.72 26.27 11.13
C HIS A 296 0.63 24.85 10.59
N LEU A 297 1.78 24.18 10.54
CA LEU A 297 1.93 22.84 9.96
C LEU A 297 2.20 21.82 11.06
N VAL A 298 1.39 20.80 11.13
CA VAL A 298 1.65 19.61 11.95
C VAL A 298 2.10 18.48 11.03
N VAL A 299 3.30 18.00 11.24
CA VAL A 299 3.91 16.89 10.50
C VAL A 299 3.86 15.64 11.36
N VAL A 300 3.08 14.66 10.92
CA VAL A 300 3.08 13.34 11.54
C VAL A 300 4.29 12.57 11.01
N GLY A 301 5.35 12.56 11.81
CA GLY A 301 6.64 12.00 11.46
C GLY A 301 7.75 12.42 12.39
N LYS A 302 8.93 11.84 12.19
CA LYS A 302 10.10 12.18 13.00
C LYS A 302 10.61 13.58 12.65
N ARG A 303 10.95 14.37 13.67
CA ARG A 303 11.60 15.68 13.49
C ARG A 303 13.02 15.46 12.95
N PRO A 304 13.39 16.04 11.81
CA PRO A 304 14.74 15.96 11.31
C PRO A 304 15.67 16.83 12.16
N GLN A 305 16.82 16.28 12.55
CA GLN A 305 17.87 17.08 13.24
C GLN A 305 18.67 17.91 12.25
N GLU A 306 18.88 17.38 11.05
CA GLU A 306 19.63 17.98 9.96
C GLU A 306 18.90 17.77 8.63
N GLY A 307 19.42 18.30 7.56
CA GLY A 307 18.91 18.08 6.21
C GLY A 307 18.10 19.24 5.63
N PRO A 308 17.51 19.06 4.45
CA PRO A 308 16.83 20.14 3.73
C PRO A 308 15.63 20.73 4.48
N VAL A 309 14.85 19.89 5.15
CA VAL A 309 13.66 20.31 5.89
C VAL A 309 14.05 21.13 7.14
N ALA A 310 15.04 20.66 7.92
CA ALA A 310 15.52 21.40 9.09
C ALA A 310 16.08 22.79 8.67
N ARG A 311 16.89 22.83 7.61
CA ARG A 311 17.41 24.09 7.06
C ARG A 311 16.32 25.03 6.53
N ALA A 312 15.25 24.48 5.95
CA ALA A 312 14.14 25.30 5.49
C ALA A 312 13.36 25.92 6.66
N VAL A 313 13.07 25.15 7.71
CA VAL A 313 12.43 25.66 8.95
C VAL A 313 13.25 26.79 9.56
N GLU A 314 14.56 26.62 9.66
CA GLU A 314 15.49 27.65 10.14
C GLU A 314 15.50 28.90 9.23
N ARG A 315 15.73 28.69 7.93
CA ARG A 315 15.83 29.75 6.93
C ARG A 315 14.63 30.69 6.91
N TYR A 316 13.42 30.10 7.09
CA TYR A 316 12.16 30.84 7.05
C TYR A 316 11.65 31.25 8.43
N GLY A 317 12.37 30.95 9.51
CA GLY A 317 11.98 31.32 10.89
C GLY A 317 10.69 30.65 11.36
N LEU A 318 10.44 29.39 10.97
CA LEU A 318 9.17 28.69 11.18
C LEU A 318 9.13 27.79 12.43
N HIS A 319 10.07 27.94 13.37
CA HIS A 319 10.15 27.07 14.56
C HIS A 319 8.86 27.04 15.40
N GLY A 320 8.10 28.12 15.46
CA GLY A 320 6.81 28.23 16.15
C GLY A 320 5.61 27.85 15.28
N ALA A 321 5.80 27.56 13.98
CA ALA A 321 4.75 27.30 13.03
C ALA A 321 4.82 25.89 12.41
N VAL A 322 5.87 25.12 12.71
CA VAL A 322 6.02 23.72 12.27
C VAL A 322 6.22 22.83 13.50
N GLU A 323 5.27 21.96 13.72
CA GLU A 323 5.29 20.96 14.77
C GLU A 323 5.51 19.56 14.17
N PHE A 324 6.33 18.74 14.83
CA PHE A 324 6.54 17.33 14.46
C PHE A 324 6.02 16.43 15.57
N VAL A 325 5.09 15.54 15.24
CA VAL A 325 4.52 14.56 16.15
C VAL A 325 4.86 13.15 15.67
N LYS A 326 5.32 12.29 16.59
CA LYS A 326 5.66 10.90 16.29
C LYS A 326 5.13 9.96 17.36
N GLY A 327 4.89 8.70 16.99
CA GLY A 327 4.43 7.67 17.92
C GLY A 327 3.02 7.92 18.46
N ILE A 328 2.22 8.67 17.69
CA ILE A 328 0.79 8.85 17.97
C ILE A 328 0.02 7.61 17.57
N SER A 329 -1.05 7.33 18.26
CA SER A 329 -1.99 6.25 17.92
C SER A 329 -2.79 6.58 16.66
N ASP A 330 -3.42 5.56 16.08
CA ASP A 330 -4.33 5.74 14.94
C ASP A 330 -5.49 6.69 15.32
N ALA A 331 -6.02 6.63 16.54
CA ALA A 331 -7.07 7.53 17.02
C ALA A 331 -6.60 8.98 17.08
N GLU A 332 -5.40 9.24 17.62
CA GLU A 332 -4.82 10.59 17.65
C GLU A 332 -4.53 11.12 16.23
N LEU A 333 -4.12 10.27 15.30
CA LEU A 333 -3.95 10.65 13.89
C LEU A 333 -5.29 11.06 13.27
N VAL A 334 -6.34 10.29 13.53
CA VAL A 334 -7.70 10.60 13.03
C VAL A 334 -8.18 11.93 13.56
N ASP A 335 -8.06 12.21 14.87
CA ASP A 335 -8.49 13.46 15.46
C ASP A 335 -7.65 14.66 14.98
N LEU A 336 -6.36 14.42 14.72
CA LEU A 336 -5.50 15.43 14.11
C LEU A 336 -5.97 15.79 12.69
N LEU A 337 -6.34 14.80 11.87
CA LEU A 337 -6.89 15.03 10.53
C LEU A 337 -8.25 15.72 10.60
N ARG A 338 -9.15 15.27 11.48
CA ARG A 338 -10.49 15.89 11.68
C ARG A 338 -10.41 17.37 12.06
N SER A 339 -9.42 17.70 12.91
CA SER A 339 -9.22 19.08 13.38
C SER A 339 -8.47 19.98 12.40
N ALA A 340 -8.00 19.45 11.26
CA ALA A 340 -7.25 20.22 10.27
C ALA A 340 -8.18 20.95 9.30
N GLN A 341 -7.85 22.21 9.00
CA GLN A 341 -8.47 22.92 7.89
C GLN A 341 -8.02 22.41 6.53
N VAL A 342 -6.79 21.87 6.44
CA VAL A 342 -6.22 21.32 5.22
C VAL A 342 -5.36 20.13 5.55
N ALA A 343 -5.60 19.00 4.88
CA ALA A 343 -4.61 17.93 4.76
C ALA A 343 -3.78 18.15 3.50
N CYS A 344 -2.46 18.02 3.60
CA CYS A 344 -1.55 18.23 2.48
C CYS A 344 -0.71 16.98 2.19
N VAL A 345 -0.68 16.55 0.93
CA VAL A 345 0.22 15.49 0.42
C VAL A 345 1.15 16.09 -0.61
N PRO A 346 2.33 16.61 -0.18
CA PRO A 346 3.25 17.33 -1.06
C PRO A 346 4.22 16.41 -1.82
N SER A 347 3.98 15.10 -1.83
CA SER A 347 4.89 14.07 -2.35
C SER A 347 5.23 14.30 -3.82
N LEU A 348 6.51 14.11 -4.17
CA LEU A 348 6.97 14.14 -5.56
C LEU A 348 6.51 12.89 -6.33
N TYR A 349 6.33 11.81 -5.61
CA TYR A 349 5.87 10.53 -6.15
C TYR A 349 5.26 9.65 -5.07
N GLU A 350 4.16 8.96 -5.39
CA GLU A 350 3.54 7.91 -4.57
C GLU A 350 3.10 6.74 -5.44
N GLY A 351 3.27 5.51 -4.94
CA GLY A 351 2.74 4.32 -5.59
C GLY A 351 1.23 4.14 -5.39
N PHE A 352 0.66 4.74 -4.32
CA PHE A 352 -0.79 4.81 -4.08
C PHE A 352 -1.16 6.11 -3.35
N SER A 353 -0.68 6.36 -2.17
CA SER A 353 -0.98 7.44 -1.24
C SER A 353 -2.11 7.12 -0.25
N LEU A 354 -1.77 6.28 0.74
CA LEU A 354 -2.64 6.08 1.91
C LEU A 354 -2.94 7.40 2.64
N PRO A 355 -1.98 8.32 2.86
CA PRO A 355 -2.27 9.61 3.50
C PRO A 355 -3.36 10.43 2.80
N ALA A 356 -3.43 10.39 1.47
CA ALA A 356 -4.50 11.05 0.74
C ALA A 356 -5.86 10.37 0.98
N ALA A 357 -5.90 9.04 0.92
CA ALA A 357 -7.12 8.28 1.16
C ALA A 357 -7.64 8.46 2.61
N GLU A 358 -6.76 8.46 3.60
CA GLU A 358 -7.07 8.65 5.02
C GLU A 358 -7.61 10.06 5.30
N ALA A 359 -6.95 11.10 4.79
CA ALA A 359 -7.42 12.48 4.91
C ALA A 359 -8.79 12.69 4.25
N MET A 360 -8.98 12.15 3.04
CA MET A 360 -10.28 12.23 2.36
C MET A 360 -11.34 11.41 3.10
N ALA A 361 -10.98 10.27 3.71
CA ALA A 361 -11.90 9.45 4.50
C ALA A 361 -12.43 10.18 5.73
N THR A 362 -11.63 11.02 6.41
CA THR A 362 -12.08 11.87 7.53
C THR A 362 -12.94 13.05 7.08
N GLY A 363 -13.07 13.29 5.76
CA GLY A 363 -13.77 14.46 5.22
C GLY A 363 -12.92 15.73 5.23
N THR A 364 -11.65 15.64 5.57
CA THR A 364 -10.70 16.77 5.54
C THR A 364 -10.37 17.16 4.10
N PRO A 365 -10.48 18.43 3.73
CA PRO A 365 -10.16 18.87 2.38
C PRO A 365 -8.67 18.62 2.06
N LEU A 366 -8.42 18.07 0.89
CA LEU A 366 -7.08 17.64 0.47
C LEU A 366 -6.46 18.61 -0.53
N LEU A 367 -5.24 19.06 -0.23
CA LEU A 367 -4.31 19.61 -1.20
C LEU A 367 -3.24 18.56 -1.51
N ALA A 368 -3.09 18.17 -2.76
CA ALA A 368 -2.14 17.14 -3.13
C ALA A 368 -1.39 17.48 -4.41
N THR A 369 -0.21 16.90 -4.58
CA THR A 369 0.50 16.99 -5.86
C THR A 369 -0.05 15.98 -6.87
N THR A 370 0.36 16.13 -8.13
CA THR A 370 0.03 15.18 -9.21
C THR A 370 1.10 14.11 -9.40
N GLY A 371 1.93 13.84 -8.38
CA GLY A 371 3.04 12.89 -8.45
C GLY A 371 2.61 11.41 -8.38
N GLY A 372 2.99 10.61 -9.36
CA GLY A 372 2.70 9.18 -9.38
C GLY A 372 1.21 8.86 -9.40
N ALA A 373 0.76 8.00 -8.48
CA ALA A 373 -0.63 7.55 -8.36
C ALA A 373 -1.52 8.50 -7.52
N ILE A 374 -1.02 9.64 -7.05
CA ILE A 374 -1.82 10.58 -6.25
C ILE A 374 -3.11 10.98 -6.97
N PRO A 375 -3.12 11.33 -8.28
CA PRO A 375 -4.34 11.68 -8.99
C PRO A 375 -5.36 10.53 -9.08
N GLU A 376 -4.90 9.27 -9.07
CA GLU A 376 -5.79 8.12 -9.06
C GLU A 376 -6.60 8.04 -7.76
N VAL A 377 -6.01 8.46 -6.63
CA VAL A 377 -6.66 8.48 -5.31
C VAL A 377 -7.41 9.79 -5.09
N ALA A 378 -6.72 10.92 -5.22
CA ALA A 378 -7.27 12.25 -4.93
C ALA A 378 -8.38 12.67 -5.89
N GLY A 379 -8.34 12.21 -7.16
CA GLY A 379 -9.32 12.55 -8.18
C GLY A 379 -9.00 13.84 -8.92
N ARG A 380 -10.04 14.57 -9.34
CA ARG A 380 -9.88 15.76 -10.18
C ARG A 380 -9.74 17.02 -9.38
N ASP A 381 -8.86 17.91 -9.86
CA ASP A 381 -8.69 19.25 -9.31
C ASP A 381 -10.01 20.03 -9.27
N GLY A 382 -10.27 20.69 -8.14
CA GLY A 382 -11.47 21.48 -7.90
C GLY A 382 -12.74 20.67 -7.69
N GLU A 383 -12.75 19.34 -7.91
CA GLU A 383 -13.90 18.46 -7.70
C GLU A 383 -13.81 17.72 -6.36
N THR A 384 -12.70 17.00 -6.11
CA THR A 384 -12.51 16.14 -4.92
C THR A 384 -11.28 16.52 -4.10
N CYS A 385 -10.41 17.33 -4.63
CA CYS A 385 -9.19 17.86 -4.00
C CYS A 385 -8.78 19.17 -4.69
N LEU A 386 -7.74 19.85 -4.19
CA LEU A 386 -6.92 20.74 -5.00
C LEU A 386 -5.65 19.99 -5.41
N ALA A 387 -5.31 20.06 -6.70
CA ALA A 387 -4.16 19.37 -7.26
C ALA A 387 -3.13 20.38 -7.81
N VAL A 388 -1.84 20.18 -7.49
CA VAL A 388 -0.75 21.05 -7.89
C VAL A 388 0.42 20.26 -8.48
N PRO A 389 1.29 20.84 -9.29
CA PRO A 389 2.49 20.17 -9.75
C PRO A 389 3.41 19.75 -8.59
N PRO A 390 4.07 18.58 -8.67
CA PRO A 390 5.05 18.17 -7.67
C PRO A 390 6.28 19.09 -7.67
N GLY A 391 6.80 19.41 -6.48
CA GLY A 391 7.99 20.25 -6.32
C GLY A 391 7.74 21.75 -6.48
N ASP A 392 6.49 22.20 -6.62
CA ASP A 392 6.13 23.60 -6.77
C ASP A 392 5.59 24.20 -5.45
N ALA A 393 6.49 24.83 -4.69
CA ALA A 393 6.13 25.50 -3.44
C ALA A 393 5.23 26.73 -3.65
N GLY A 394 5.23 27.35 -4.82
CA GLY A 394 4.34 28.45 -5.16
C GLY A 394 2.91 27.98 -5.36
N ALA A 395 2.74 26.92 -6.15
CA ALA A 395 1.43 26.29 -6.36
C ALA A 395 0.85 25.72 -5.06
N LEU A 396 1.70 25.09 -4.20
CA LEU A 396 1.30 24.65 -2.87
C LEU A 396 0.81 25.82 -2.01
N ALA A 397 1.54 26.94 -1.98
CA ALA A 397 1.14 28.13 -1.21
C ALA A 397 -0.20 28.70 -1.69
N ALA A 398 -0.39 28.82 -3.02
CA ALA A 398 -1.64 29.29 -3.60
C ALA A 398 -2.82 28.34 -3.25
N GLY A 399 -2.62 27.01 -3.32
CA GLY A 399 -3.60 26.03 -2.93
C GLY A 399 -3.97 26.08 -1.44
N LEU A 400 -2.96 26.22 -0.56
CA LEU A 400 -3.16 26.42 0.88
C LEU A 400 -3.95 27.70 1.15
N GLY A 401 -3.58 28.84 0.55
CA GLY A 401 -4.26 30.14 0.72
C GLY A 401 -5.74 30.05 0.33
N ARG A 402 -6.04 29.41 -0.82
CA ARG A 402 -7.43 29.19 -1.24
C ARG A 402 -8.23 28.36 -0.23
N LEU A 403 -7.67 27.26 0.27
CA LEU A 403 -8.37 26.42 1.24
C LEU A 403 -8.50 27.09 2.61
N LEU A 404 -7.51 27.83 3.08
CA LEU A 404 -7.59 28.54 4.35
C LEU A 404 -8.59 29.71 4.30
N GLY A 405 -8.69 30.39 3.15
CA GLY A 405 -9.57 31.54 2.97
C GLY A 405 -11.03 31.22 2.60
N ASP A 406 -11.32 29.97 2.16
CA ASP A 406 -12.64 29.60 1.63
C ASP A 406 -13.25 28.39 2.36
N PRO A 407 -14.07 28.59 3.40
CA PRO A 407 -14.74 27.51 4.13
C PRO A 407 -15.72 26.70 3.29
N GLU A 408 -16.39 27.32 2.31
CA GLU A 408 -17.33 26.61 1.44
C GLU A 408 -16.61 25.64 0.51
N LEU A 409 -15.49 26.07 -0.03
CA LEU A 409 -14.59 25.19 -0.82
C LEU A 409 -14.12 24.01 0.02
N ARG A 410 -13.69 24.26 1.28
CA ARG A 410 -13.27 23.18 2.19
C ARG A 410 -14.37 22.14 2.39
N MET A 411 -15.57 22.58 2.76
CA MET A 411 -16.72 21.70 2.99
C MET A 411 -17.07 20.88 1.73
N ARG A 412 -17.08 21.52 0.58
CA ARG A 412 -17.41 20.87 -0.70
C ARG A 412 -16.40 19.80 -1.06
N LEU A 413 -15.10 20.14 -1.01
CA LEU A 413 -14.02 19.19 -1.34
C LEU A 413 -13.92 18.06 -0.32
N GLY A 414 -14.06 18.34 0.97
CA GLY A 414 -14.05 17.34 2.03
C GLY A 414 -15.16 16.29 1.84
N ARG A 415 -16.39 16.74 1.56
CA ARG A 415 -17.53 15.84 1.27
C ARG A 415 -17.26 14.99 0.02
N ALA A 416 -16.91 15.62 -1.09
CA ALA A 416 -16.67 14.93 -2.35
C ALA A 416 -15.49 13.94 -2.26
N GLY A 417 -14.44 14.32 -1.51
CA GLY A 417 -13.31 13.46 -1.22
C GLY A 417 -13.72 12.20 -0.46
N ARG A 418 -14.50 12.35 0.63
CA ARG A 418 -15.01 11.20 1.38
C ARG A 418 -15.90 10.29 0.53
N GLU A 419 -16.83 10.84 -0.23
CA GLU A 419 -17.68 10.04 -1.12
C GLU A 419 -16.85 9.22 -2.11
N ARG A 420 -15.78 9.81 -2.64
CA ARG A 420 -14.84 9.12 -3.54
C ARG A 420 -14.15 7.95 -2.83
N VAL A 421 -13.63 8.15 -1.60
CA VAL A 421 -12.97 7.08 -0.84
C VAL A 421 -13.95 5.95 -0.53
N LEU A 422 -15.13 6.25 -0.02
CA LEU A 422 -16.15 5.24 0.28
C LEU A 422 -16.57 4.44 -0.95
N ARG A 423 -16.54 5.06 -2.13
CA ARG A 423 -16.91 4.40 -3.39
C ARG A 423 -15.81 3.53 -3.96
N HIS A 424 -14.52 3.90 -3.78
CA HIS A 424 -13.43 3.30 -4.54
C HIS A 424 -12.28 2.75 -3.71
N PHE A 425 -12.01 3.29 -2.52
CA PHE A 425 -10.77 3.07 -1.78
C PHE A 425 -11.04 2.61 -0.35
N THR A 426 -11.76 1.49 -0.20
CA THR A 426 -11.98 0.82 1.08
C THR A 426 -11.25 -0.53 1.08
N TRP A 427 -10.83 -0.97 2.26
CA TRP A 427 -10.22 -2.29 2.39
C TRP A 427 -11.17 -3.44 2.05
N ALA A 428 -12.48 -3.26 2.26
CA ALA A 428 -13.50 -4.22 1.82
C ALA A 428 -13.46 -4.43 0.30
N ARG A 429 -13.39 -3.34 -0.50
CA ARG A 429 -13.24 -3.44 -1.96
C ARG A 429 -11.91 -4.04 -2.39
N ALA A 430 -10.84 -3.73 -1.67
CA ALA A 430 -9.54 -4.35 -1.90
C ALA A 430 -9.60 -5.87 -1.71
N ALA A 431 -10.28 -6.33 -0.66
CA ALA A 431 -10.48 -7.77 -0.40
C ALA A 431 -11.37 -8.42 -1.47
N GLU A 432 -12.50 -7.81 -1.84
CA GLU A 432 -13.38 -8.29 -2.92
C GLU A 432 -12.62 -8.43 -4.25
N GLY A 433 -11.88 -7.39 -4.65
CA GLY A 433 -11.06 -7.41 -5.86
C GLY A 433 -9.98 -8.48 -5.81
N THR A 434 -9.36 -8.68 -4.65
CA THR A 434 -8.33 -9.71 -4.44
C THR A 434 -8.93 -11.11 -4.54
N VAL A 435 -10.10 -11.37 -3.92
CA VAL A 435 -10.81 -12.65 -4.00
C VAL A 435 -11.19 -13.00 -5.44
N ALA A 436 -11.63 -12.02 -6.23
CA ALA A 436 -11.90 -12.24 -7.65
C ALA A 436 -10.65 -12.78 -8.39
N ARG A 437 -9.47 -12.21 -8.11
CA ARG A 437 -8.20 -12.69 -8.71
C ARG A 437 -7.77 -14.05 -8.17
N TYR A 438 -8.04 -14.36 -6.89
CA TYR A 438 -7.81 -15.71 -6.35
C TYR A 438 -8.63 -16.76 -7.09
N ARG A 439 -9.93 -16.51 -7.30
CA ARG A 439 -10.81 -17.42 -8.02
C ARG A 439 -10.37 -17.66 -9.45
N GLU A 440 -9.91 -16.61 -10.14
CA GLU A 440 -9.33 -16.76 -11.47
C GLU A 440 -8.03 -17.58 -11.49
N ALA A 441 -7.16 -17.38 -10.49
CA ALA A 441 -5.94 -18.17 -10.39
C ALA A 441 -6.25 -19.66 -10.11
N ILE A 442 -7.22 -19.95 -9.25
CA ILE A 442 -7.69 -21.28 -8.94
C ILE A 442 -8.29 -21.92 -10.21
N ALA A 443 -9.18 -21.23 -10.91
CA ALA A 443 -9.82 -21.74 -12.13
C ALA A 443 -8.79 -22.06 -13.23
N ARG A 444 -7.78 -21.19 -13.41
CA ARG A 444 -6.68 -21.42 -14.36
C ARG A 444 -5.84 -22.65 -14.01
N SER A 445 -5.63 -22.91 -12.73
CA SER A 445 -4.86 -24.08 -12.28
C SER A 445 -5.65 -25.40 -12.37
N ALA A 446 -6.98 -25.32 -12.29
CA ALA A 446 -7.90 -26.45 -12.43
C ALA A 446 -8.26 -26.78 -13.89
N GLY A 447 -7.85 -25.93 -14.88
CA GLY A 447 -8.10 -26.15 -16.30
C GLY A 447 -7.63 -27.52 -16.77
N PRO A 448 -8.12 -28.06 -17.90
CA PRO A 448 -8.05 -29.46 -18.24
C PRO A 448 -6.62 -29.98 -18.11
N ARG A 449 -6.38 -30.88 -17.18
CA ARG A 449 -5.20 -31.76 -17.19
C ARG A 449 -5.27 -32.47 -18.54
N ARG A 450 -4.54 -31.95 -19.54
CA ARG A 450 -4.30 -32.70 -20.77
C ARG A 450 -3.75 -34.04 -20.32
N ALA A 451 -4.55 -35.07 -20.58
CA ALA A 451 -4.12 -36.43 -20.48
C ALA A 451 -2.75 -36.53 -21.19
N ALA A 452 -1.73 -36.82 -20.44
CA ALA A 452 -0.46 -37.23 -20.96
C ALA A 452 -0.65 -38.65 -21.50
N ALA A 453 -1.01 -38.75 -22.76
CA ALA A 453 -0.91 -39.98 -23.54
C ALA A 453 -0.94 -39.59 -25.03
N GLY A 454 0.12 -39.88 -25.74
CA GLY A 454 0.12 -40.26 -27.13
C GLY A 454 0.46 -39.20 -28.18
N ASP A 455 1.64 -39.35 -28.70
CA ASP A 455 2.07 -39.13 -30.09
C ASP A 455 2.28 -37.72 -30.63
N SER A 456 3.58 -37.50 -30.87
CA SER A 456 4.12 -36.60 -31.91
C SER A 456 3.58 -36.92 -33.31
N PRO A 457 3.57 -35.97 -34.23
CA PRO A 457 4.69 -35.85 -35.11
C PRO A 457 5.22 -34.42 -35.37
N LEU A 458 6.52 -34.43 -35.66
CA LEU A 458 7.33 -33.35 -36.19
C LEU A 458 6.84 -32.83 -37.55
N ALA A 459 7.00 -31.54 -37.80
CA ALA A 459 7.64 -31.00 -38.99
C ALA A 459 7.73 -29.48 -38.99
N PRO A 460 8.61 -28.89 -39.79
CA PRO A 460 9.34 -27.65 -39.49
C PRO A 460 8.92 -26.49 -40.41
N GLY A 461 9.40 -25.29 -40.08
CA GLY A 461 9.26 -24.18 -41.04
C GLY A 461 9.70 -22.83 -40.50
N ASN A 462 10.84 -22.45 -40.90
CA ASN A 462 11.58 -21.19 -40.89
C ASN A 462 10.85 -19.92 -41.27
N SER A 463 11.31 -18.84 -40.63
CA SER A 463 11.81 -17.54 -41.23
C SER A 463 11.01 -16.28 -40.85
N PRO A 464 11.55 -15.07 -41.09
CA PRO A 464 12.31 -14.31 -40.09
C PRO A 464 11.68 -12.94 -39.77
N VAL A 465 12.24 -12.30 -38.77
CA VAL A 465 11.92 -10.97 -38.22
C VAL A 465 12.35 -9.86 -39.18
N PRO A 466 11.67 -8.71 -39.20
CA PRO A 466 12.32 -7.44 -39.49
C PRO A 466 12.28 -6.45 -38.32
N ASP A 467 13.27 -5.59 -38.35
CA ASP A 467 13.77 -4.59 -37.44
C ASP A 467 12.78 -3.51 -36.97
N SER A 468 13.08 -3.02 -35.76
CA SER A 468 12.47 -1.87 -35.10
C SER A 468 13.11 -0.54 -35.47
N PRO A 469 12.43 0.58 -35.33
CA PRO A 469 13.09 1.87 -35.13
C PRO A 469 12.76 2.58 -33.80
N GLY A 470 13.80 3.14 -33.20
CA GLY A 470 13.83 4.47 -32.61
C GLY A 470 13.17 4.73 -31.25
N ARG A 471 14.03 4.85 -30.22
CA ARG A 471 13.76 5.27 -28.85
C ARG A 471 13.82 6.79 -28.72
N PRO A 472 12.88 7.47 -28.05
CA PRO A 472 13.07 8.87 -27.62
C PRO A 472 13.80 8.98 -26.29
N PRO A 473 14.41 10.15 -25.98
CA PRO A 473 15.35 10.33 -24.87
C PRO A 473 14.68 10.53 -23.52
N ALA A 474 15.42 10.14 -22.46
CA ALA A 474 15.05 10.25 -21.06
C ALA A 474 15.10 11.69 -20.54
N PRO A 475 14.30 12.06 -19.53
CA PRO A 475 14.37 13.37 -18.89
C PRO A 475 15.52 13.46 -17.88
N ALA A 476 15.98 14.69 -17.66
CA ALA A 476 17.18 15.10 -16.96
C ALA A 476 17.19 14.76 -15.46
N SER A 477 18.39 14.45 -14.96
CA SER A 477 18.74 14.12 -13.59
C SER A 477 18.63 15.30 -12.63
N VAL A 478 18.06 15.06 -11.44
CA VAL A 478 18.17 15.94 -10.26
C VAL A 478 19.18 15.32 -9.30
N ALA A 479 20.20 16.05 -8.97
CA ALA A 479 21.33 15.62 -8.16
C ALA A 479 21.08 15.77 -6.65
N GLY A 480 21.54 14.77 -5.89
CA GLY A 480 22.12 14.90 -4.55
C GLY A 480 21.21 14.69 -3.36
N VAL A 481 21.27 13.51 -2.72
CA VAL A 481 20.82 13.29 -1.34
C VAL A 481 21.73 12.29 -0.62
N SER A 482 22.06 12.62 0.62
CA SER A 482 22.95 11.94 1.54
C SER A 482 22.35 10.70 2.23
N SER A 483 23.22 9.81 2.68
CA SER A 483 23.10 8.39 2.90
C SER A 483 22.89 7.97 4.36
N GLU A 484 21.85 8.34 5.06
CA GLU A 484 21.64 7.87 6.45
C GLU A 484 20.34 7.12 6.78
N SER A 485 19.52 6.74 5.81
CA SER A 485 18.23 6.08 6.11
C SER A 485 18.26 4.53 6.10
N ARG A 486 19.36 3.90 6.59
CA ARG A 486 19.48 2.44 6.58
C ARG A 486 18.94 1.70 7.80
N ALA A 487 18.48 2.39 8.86
CA ALA A 487 18.24 1.75 10.14
C ALA A 487 16.80 1.86 10.71
N THR A 488 15.87 2.42 10.00
CA THR A 488 14.52 2.61 10.57
C THR A 488 13.44 2.32 9.53
N CYS A 489 13.26 1.08 9.20
CA CYS A 489 12.04 0.35 8.81
C CYS A 489 12.41 -1.02 8.27
#